data_920cd7af31733c44d6d5707fd132ccc7
#
_entry.id   920cd7af31733c44d6d5707fd132ccc7
#
_cell.length_a   1.000
_cell.length_b   1.000
_cell.length_c   1.000
_cell.angle_alpha   90.00
_cell.angle_beta   90.00
_cell.angle_gamma   90.00
#
_symmetry.space_group_name_H-M   'P 1'
#
loop_
_entity.id
_entity.type
_entity.pdbx_description
1 polymer ?
#
loop_
_entity_poly.entity_id
_entity_poly.type
_entity_poly.pdbx_seq_one_letter_code
_entity_poly.pdbx_strand_id
1 'polypeptide(L)'
;MIEKVSVVITAHNRKKYLLEAVNSVLHQVNPGVEIEIVVVKNFVDDKIDSFLMNSGAVNIYTDEESFGGKLSLGIDASSGNIICFLDDDDMFNPVKIGLIRMIFDENKGLLFVHNDIQIISEETTWNTARTTNEEASKFKVYSSEKLSRREWGKILSSRADWYVSCASMDAPFAKSISQIVYQSNRSLDKILFLLGTGKEASFGLCKNRLTMYRKHESITGLKTDVTDFRNRRLKFTKESIENLRRTFKSYIKGVNNLPYNYMLLKMEGNLAIYDKYRRGKTFRIMTAELKHFIRYGGEEYALLSMLLFLNIFSNRLSIRVFRYIQIRDI
;
A
#
# COMPACT_ATOMS: atom_id res chain seq x y z
N MET A 1 22.10 4.16 -15.92
CA MET A 1 22.03 5.09 -14.76
C MET A 1 20.60 5.61 -14.73
N ILE A 2 19.99 5.76 -13.57
CA ILE A 2 18.65 6.33 -13.44
C ILE A 2 18.80 7.85 -13.46
N GLU A 3 18.14 8.50 -14.41
CA GLU A 3 18.24 9.94 -14.65
C GLU A 3 17.05 10.71 -14.11
N LYS A 4 15.88 10.05 -14.05
CA LYS A 4 14.62 10.67 -13.65
C LYS A 4 13.75 9.73 -12.83
N VAL A 5 13.14 10.26 -11.78
CA VAL A 5 12.14 9.57 -10.95
C VAL A 5 10.82 10.35 -11.01
N SER A 6 9.74 9.66 -11.39
CA SER A 6 8.38 10.22 -11.31
C SER A 6 7.76 9.92 -9.96
N VAL A 7 7.12 10.91 -9.36
CA VAL A 7 6.28 10.73 -8.16
C VAL A 7 4.83 10.97 -8.55
N VAL A 8 4.04 9.90 -8.52
CA VAL A 8 2.60 9.95 -8.80
C VAL A 8 1.84 10.18 -7.51
N ILE A 9 1.15 11.32 -7.42
CA ILE A 9 0.32 11.72 -6.28
C ILE A 9 -1.14 11.67 -6.71
N THR A 10 -1.97 10.92 -5.98
CA THR A 10 -3.40 10.82 -6.28
C THR A 10 -4.24 11.48 -5.20
N ALA A 11 -5.16 12.38 -5.59
CA ALA A 11 -6.07 13.05 -4.67
C ALA A 11 -7.55 12.83 -5.05
N HIS A 12 -8.39 12.57 -4.04
CA HIS A 12 -9.81 12.32 -4.24
C HIS A 12 -10.66 13.14 -3.26
N ASN A 13 -11.29 14.21 -3.76
CA ASN A 13 -12.17 15.11 -2.99
C ASN A 13 -11.52 15.70 -1.73
N ARG A 14 -10.21 15.56 -1.55
CA ARG A 14 -9.48 16.02 -0.37
C ARG A 14 -8.36 16.96 -0.77
N LYS A 15 -8.46 18.21 -0.28
CA LYS A 15 -7.53 19.29 -0.58
C LYS A 15 -6.52 19.50 0.55
N LYS A 16 -6.87 19.09 1.78
CA LYS A 16 -6.24 19.53 3.03
C LYS A 16 -4.73 19.27 3.08
N TYR A 17 -4.28 18.12 2.61
CA TYR A 17 -2.88 17.70 2.78
C TYR A 17 -2.09 17.64 1.46
N LEU A 18 -2.75 17.84 0.32
CA LEU A 18 -2.11 17.68 -0.99
C LEU A 18 -0.86 18.56 -1.15
N LEU A 19 -0.91 19.81 -0.68
CA LEU A 19 0.26 20.69 -0.77
C LEU A 19 1.40 20.22 0.11
N GLU A 20 1.14 19.60 1.26
CA GLU A 20 2.15 19.00 2.12
C GLU A 20 2.81 17.80 1.45
N ALA A 21 2.01 16.95 0.79
CA ALA A 21 2.52 15.84 0.00
C ALA A 21 3.46 16.33 -1.11
N VAL A 22 3.02 17.30 -1.91
CA VAL A 22 3.83 17.88 -3.01
C VAL A 22 5.10 18.54 -2.46
N ASN A 23 4.99 19.36 -1.40
CA ASN A 23 6.15 19.99 -0.78
C ASN A 23 7.20 18.99 -0.29
N SER A 24 6.77 17.84 0.26
CA SER A 24 7.69 16.79 0.70
C SER A 24 8.51 16.20 -0.44
N VAL A 25 8.00 16.26 -1.68
CA VAL A 25 8.71 15.82 -2.89
C VAL A 25 9.62 16.93 -3.42
N LEU A 26 9.16 18.18 -3.42
CA LEU A 26 9.97 19.32 -3.87
C LEU A 26 11.21 19.55 -3.01
N HIS A 27 11.16 19.17 -1.73
CA HIS A 27 12.24 19.36 -0.77
C HIS A 27 13.07 18.10 -0.49
N GLN A 28 13.18 17.22 -1.50
CA GLN A 28 14.08 16.07 -1.41
C GLN A 28 15.55 16.53 -1.38
N VAL A 29 16.33 15.97 -0.46
CA VAL A 29 17.73 16.33 -0.25
C VAL A 29 18.64 15.42 -1.10
N ASN A 30 19.47 16.04 -1.95
CA ASN A 30 20.44 15.35 -2.78
C ASN A 30 19.89 14.12 -3.51
N PRO A 31 18.80 14.23 -4.26
CA PRO A 31 18.20 13.07 -4.91
C PRO A 31 19.13 12.46 -5.99
N GLY A 32 20.05 13.26 -6.55
CA GLY A 32 21.00 12.86 -7.59
C GLY A 32 20.32 12.49 -8.92
N VAL A 33 19.09 12.91 -9.10
CA VAL A 33 18.26 12.70 -10.32
C VAL A 33 17.27 13.86 -10.48
N GLU A 34 16.72 14.00 -11.69
CA GLU A 34 15.54 14.82 -11.93
C GLU A 34 14.30 14.19 -11.26
N ILE A 35 13.48 15.02 -10.63
CA ILE A 35 12.21 14.61 -10.05
C ILE A 35 11.06 15.19 -10.86
N GLU A 36 10.20 14.32 -11.36
CA GLU A 36 8.94 14.68 -12.00
C GLU A 36 7.80 14.44 -11.00
N ILE A 37 6.94 15.43 -10.82
CA ILE A 37 5.75 15.30 -9.99
C ILE A 37 4.53 15.22 -10.90
N VAL A 38 3.73 14.15 -10.77
CA VAL A 38 2.48 13.95 -11.51
C VAL A 38 1.35 13.89 -10.50
N VAL A 39 0.49 14.90 -10.48
CA VAL A 39 -0.68 14.97 -9.60
C VAL A 39 -1.94 14.64 -10.39
N VAL A 40 -2.68 13.62 -9.97
CA VAL A 40 -3.97 13.23 -10.55
C VAL A 40 -5.07 13.46 -9.53
N LYS A 41 -6.01 14.36 -9.83
CA LYS A 41 -7.06 14.77 -8.90
C LYS A 41 -8.42 14.95 -9.59
N ASN A 42 -9.51 14.80 -8.82
CA ASN A 42 -10.88 14.92 -9.30
C ASN A 42 -11.58 16.22 -8.83
N PHE A 43 -10.83 17.25 -8.56
CA PHE A 43 -11.34 18.57 -8.19
C PHE A 43 -10.51 19.68 -8.79
N VAL A 44 -11.10 20.86 -8.94
CA VAL A 44 -10.43 22.10 -9.34
C VAL A 44 -10.31 22.99 -8.09
N ASP A 45 -9.17 23.66 -7.96
CA ASP A 45 -8.91 24.64 -6.90
C ASP A 45 -7.81 25.59 -7.32
N ASP A 46 -8.16 26.87 -7.50
CA ASP A 46 -7.27 27.88 -8.09
C ASP A 46 -5.93 28.03 -7.34
N LYS A 47 -5.94 27.90 -6.01
CA LYS A 47 -4.72 27.99 -5.20
C LYS A 47 -3.81 26.78 -5.40
N ILE A 48 -4.40 25.59 -5.36
CA ILE A 48 -3.68 24.34 -5.58
C ILE A 48 -3.17 24.28 -7.00
N ASP A 49 -4.02 24.59 -7.99
CA ASP A 49 -3.66 24.52 -9.40
C ASP A 49 -2.55 25.51 -9.77
N SER A 50 -2.62 26.74 -9.24
CA SER A 50 -1.55 27.73 -9.39
C SER A 50 -0.24 27.27 -8.73
N PHE A 51 -0.31 26.66 -7.54
CA PHE A 51 0.87 26.12 -6.87
C PHE A 51 1.50 24.98 -7.66
N LEU A 52 0.72 24.03 -8.15
CA LEU A 52 1.21 22.91 -8.97
C LEU A 52 1.85 23.38 -10.26
N MET A 53 1.24 24.33 -10.94
CA MET A 53 1.79 24.95 -12.15
C MET A 53 3.13 25.64 -11.87
N ASN A 54 3.20 26.45 -10.81
CA ASN A 54 4.42 27.16 -10.43
C ASN A 54 5.56 26.24 -9.98
N SER A 55 5.23 25.06 -9.45
CA SER A 55 6.19 24.03 -9.07
C SER A 55 6.66 23.14 -10.22
N GLY A 56 6.13 23.34 -11.43
CA GLY A 56 6.43 22.50 -12.60
C GLY A 56 5.81 21.10 -12.55
N ALA A 57 4.83 20.86 -11.67
CA ALA A 57 4.14 19.59 -11.58
C ALA A 57 3.17 19.39 -12.77
N VAL A 58 3.11 18.18 -13.29
CA VAL A 58 2.07 17.75 -14.23
C VAL A 58 0.77 17.62 -13.45
N ASN A 59 -0.21 18.49 -13.69
CA ASN A 59 -1.48 18.54 -13.00
C ASN A 59 -2.59 17.97 -13.90
N ILE A 60 -3.11 16.80 -13.56
CA ILE A 60 -4.15 16.08 -14.32
C ILE A 60 -5.46 16.16 -13.55
N TYR A 61 -6.45 16.84 -14.14
CA TYR A 61 -7.83 16.76 -13.71
C TYR A 61 -8.50 15.56 -14.38
N THR A 62 -9.33 14.84 -13.62
CA THR A 62 -10.10 13.70 -14.14
C THR A 62 -11.40 13.51 -13.36
N ASP A 63 -12.47 13.09 -14.06
CA ASP A 63 -13.72 12.68 -13.45
C ASP A 63 -13.69 11.23 -12.93
N GLU A 64 -12.53 10.57 -13.05
CA GLU A 64 -12.35 9.20 -12.57
C GLU A 64 -12.50 9.13 -11.04
N GLU A 65 -13.48 8.37 -10.58
CA GLU A 65 -13.80 8.21 -9.17
C GLU A 65 -12.92 7.17 -8.48
N SER A 66 -12.47 6.15 -9.23
CA SER A 66 -11.71 5.06 -8.66
C SER A 66 -10.27 5.45 -8.34
N PHE A 67 -9.72 4.90 -7.25
CA PHE A 67 -8.32 5.11 -6.91
C PHE A 67 -7.39 4.48 -7.95
N GLY A 68 -7.71 3.28 -8.42
CA GLY A 68 -6.92 2.59 -9.44
C GLY A 68 -6.90 3.32 -10.77
N GLY A 69 -8.03 3.91 -11.17
CA GLY A 69 -8.09 4.73 -12.38
C GLY A 69 -7.19 5.95 -12.32
N LYS A 70 -7.23 6.70 -11.19
CA LYS A 70 -6.32 7.84 -11.01
C LYS A 70 -4.84 7.43 -10.99
N LEU A 71 -4.54 6.32 -10.30
CA LEU A 71 -3.17 5.82 -10.22
C LEU A 71 -2.65 5.40 -11.60
N SER A 72 -3.49 4.72 -12.41
CA SER A 72 -3.18 4.33 -13.78
C SER A 72 -2.89 5.54 -14.67
N LEU A 73 -3.73 6.59 -14.61
CA LEU A 73 -3.50 7.83 -15.35
C LEU A 73 -2.15 8.48 -14.99
N GLY A 74 -1.80 8.47 -13.71
CA GLY A 74 -0.51 8.96 -13.25
C GLY A 74 0.66 8.11 -13.73
N ILE A 75 0.53 6.77 -13.72
CA ILE A 75 1.53 5.86 -14.26
C ILE A 75 1.76 6.13 -15.75
N ASP A 76 0.69 6.26 -16.52
CA ASP A 76 0.77 6.45 -17.98
C ASP A 76 1.37 7.81 -18.34
N ALA A 77 1.11 8.85 -17.55
CA ALA A 77 1.67 10.20 -17.72
C ALA A 77 3.13 10.34 -17.28
N SER A 78 3.64 9.39 -16.48
CA SER A 78 5.00 9.44 -15.95
C SER A 78 6.06 9.23 -17.03
N SER A 79 7.17 10.00 -16.97
CA SER A 79 8.30 9.89 -17.92
C SER A 79 9.61 9.39 -17.29
N GLY A 80 9.65 9.22 -15.97
CA GLY A 80 10.83 8.75 -15.25
C GLY A 80 11.18 7.28 -15.46
N ASN A 81 12.36 6.90 -15.03
CA ASN A 81 12.83 5.50 -15.06
C ASN A 81 12.22 4.68 -13.91
N ILE A 82 11.87 5.33 -12.81
CA ILE A 82 11.22 4.77 -11.63
C ILE A 82 9.95 5.58 -11.37
N ILE A 83 8.90 4.91 -10.92
CA ILE A 83 7.69 5.55 -10.42
C ILE A 83 7.57 5.27 -8.92
N CYS A 84 7.56 6.34 -8.12
CA CYS A 84 7.21 6.31 -6.70
C CYS A 84 5.76 6.75 -6.53
N PHE A 85 5.00 6.09 -5.67
CA PHE A 85 3.61 6.45 -5.39
C PHE A 85 3.49 7.21 -4.08
N LEU A 86 2.54 8.14 -4.02
CA LEU A 86 2.26 8.93 -2.83
C LEU A 86 0.76 9.25 -2.73
N ASP A 87 0.15 8.96 -1.59
CA ASP A 87 -1.21 9.38 -1.28
C ASP A 87 -1.20 10.87 -0.87
N ASP A 88 -2.29 11.59 -1.14
CA ASP A 88 -2.41 13.03 -0.89
C ASP A 88 -2.36 13.43 0.59
N ASP A 89 -2.38 12.48 1.52
CA ASP A 89 -2.34 12.68 2.97
C ASP A 89 -1.01 12.26 3.62
N ASP A 90 -0.13 11.63 2.87
CA ASP A 90 1.19 11.20 3.32
C ASP A 90 2.29 12.19 2.87
N MET A 91 3.51 11.99 3.37
CA MET A 91 4.69 12.74 2.95
C MET A 91 5.88 11.80 2.75
N PHE A 92 6.82 12.21 1.91
CA PHE A 92 8.10 11.52 1.78
C PHE A 92 9.12 12.05 2.79
N ASN A 93 9.94 11.14 3.32
CA ASN A 93 11.16 11.51 4.02
C ASN A 93 12.10 12.22 3.03
N PRO A 94 12.80 13.30 3.42
CA PRO A 94 13.66 14.08 2.51
C PRO A 94 14.74 13.28 1.77
N VAL A 95 15.13 12.10 2.23
CA VAL A 95 16.14 11.26 1.58
C VAL A 95 15.55 10.12 0.74
N LYS A 96 14.22 10.04 0.63
CA LYS A 96 13.56 8.88 0.00
C LYS A 96 13.96 8.69 -1.45
N ILE A 97 13.87 9.72 -2.27
CA ILE A 97 14.13 9.60 -3.71
C ILE A 97 15.56 9.17 -3.98
N GLY A 98 16.53 9.77 -3.27
CA GLY A 98 17.95 9.40 -3.39
C GLY A 98 18.21 7.94 -3.04
N LEU A 99 17.63 7.44 -1.93
CA LEU A 99 17.80 6.04 -1.52
C LEU A 99 17.10 5.06 -2.48
N ILE A 100 15.88 5.36 -2.92
CA ILE A 100 15.16 4.51 -3.89
C ILE A 100 15.92 4.45 -5.21
N ARG A 101 16.40 5.59 -5.73
CA ARG A 101 17.24 5.63 -6.92
C ARG A 101 18.47 4.71 -6.77
N MET A 102 19.20 4.85 -5.66
CA MET A 102 20.39 4.04 -5.39
C MET A 102 20.07 2.53 -5.40
N ILE A 103 18.98 2.14 -4.74
CA ILE A 103 18.56 0.73 -4.69
C ILE A 103 18.31 0.17 -6.11
N PHE A 104 17.61 0.92 -6.97
CA PHE A 104 17.36 0.47 -8.34
C PHE A 104 18.61 0.53 -9.23
N ASP A 105 19.51 1.50 -9.04
CA ASP A 105 20.75 1.59 -9.79
C ASP A 105 21.71 0.44 -9.50
N GLU A 106 21.83 0.05 -8.23
CA GLU A 106 22.69 -1.04 -7.79
C GLU A 106 22.12 -2.43 -8.11
N ASN A 107 20.80 -2.55 -8.30
CA ASN A 107 20.13 -3.83 -8.48
C ASN A 107 19.30 -3.85 -9.78
N LYS A 108 19.98 -4.03 -10.90
CA LYS A 108 19.34 -4.08 -12.22
C LYS A 108 18.31 -5.22 -12.32
N GLY A 109 17.19 -4.95 -12.97
CA GLY A 109 16.08 -5.90 -13.10
C GLY A 109 15.15 -5.95 -11.89
N LEU A 110 15.32 -5.03 -10.92
CA LEU A 110 14.41 -4.88 -9.81
C LEU A 110 13.09 -4.28 -10.31
N LEU A 111 11.96 -4.93 -10.04
CA LEU A 111 10.64 -4.47 -10.50
C LEU A 111 9.90 -3.65 -9.46
N PHE A 112 10.14 -3.91 -8.18
CA PHE A 112 9.39 -3.32 -7.07
C PHE A 112 10.26 -3.12 -5.84
N VAL A 113 10.07 -2.02 -5.15
CA VAL A 113 10.65 -1.74 -3.83
C VAL A 113 9.56 -1.26 -2.89
N HIS A 114 9.57 -1.77 -1.66
CA HIS A 114 8.72 -1.29 -0.58
C HIS A 114 9.59 -0.81 0.59
N ASN A 115 9.25 0.35 1.16
CA ASN A 115 9.91 0.91 2.34
C ASN A 115 8.99 0.96 3.56
N ASP A 116 9.58 1.11 4.76
CA ASP A 116 8.82 1.26 6.01
C ASP A 116 8.28 2.68 6.21
N ILE A 117 7.36 2.83 7.17
CA ILE A 117 6.71 4.09 7.52
C ILE A 117 7.22 4.69 8.83
N GLN A 118 7.14 6.02 8.90
CA GLN A 118 7.12 6.80 10.12
C GLN A 118 5.70 7.34 10.32
N ILE A 119 5.09 7.12 11.49
CA ILE A 119 3.76 7.66 11.78
C ILE A 119 3.90 9.12 12.18
N ILE A 120 3.07 9.98 11.57
CA ILE A 120 2.98 11.41 11.89
C ILE A 120 1.54 11.80 12.28
N SER A 121 1.40 12.91 13.00
CA SER A 121 0.09 13.44 13.40
C SER A 121 -0.57 14.25 12.28
N GLU A 122 -1.83 14.61 12.49
CA GLU A 122 -2.59 15.47 11.58
C GLU A 122 -1.97 16.86 11.39
N GLU A 123 -1.37 17.41 12.44
CA GLU A 123 -0.78 18.75 12.45
C GLU A 123 0.64 18.79 11.89
N THR A 124 1.25 17.64 11.62
CA THR A 124 2.61 17.59 11.09
C THR A 124 2.64 18.15 9.68
N THR A 125 3.49 19.12 9.45
CA THR A 125 3.77 19.71 8.13
C THR A 125 5.14 19.27 7.62
N TRP A 126 5.43 19.43 6.32
CA TRP A 126 6.69 19.00 5.75
C TRP A 126 7.91 19.70 6.40
N ASN A 127 7.77 20.94 6.85
CA ASN A 127 8.82 21.73 7.51
C ASN A 127 8.94 21.49 9.02
N THR A 128 7.93 20.87 9.64
CA THR A 128 7.96 20.48 11.07
C THR A 128 8.22 18.99 11.27
N ALA A 129 8.16 18.21 10.20
CA ALA A 129 8.43 16.78 10.24
C ALA A 129 9.88 16.53 10.67
N ARG A 130 10.05 15.86 11.81
CA ARG A 130 11.37 15.40 12.25
C ARG A 130 11.74 14.18 11.44
N THR A 131 12.77 14.31 10.61
CA THR A 131 13.34 13.17 9.90
C THR A 131 14.20 12.35 10.85
N THR A 132 14.00 11.05 10.86
CA THR A 132 15.04 10.15 11.38
C THR A 132 16.19 10.18 10.37
N ASN A 133 17.42 10.47 10.83
CA ASN A 133 18.62 10.27 10.02
C ASN A 133 18.68 8.79 9.66
N GLU A 134 18.21 8.46 8.47
CA GLU A 134 18.27 7.12 7.94
C GLU A 134 19.66 6.93 7.34
N GLU A 135 20.58 6.36 8.12
CA GLU A 135 21.86 5.89 7.61
C GLU A 135 21.65 4.85 6.52
N ALA A 136 22.60 4.82 5.55
CA ALA A 136 22.53 3.99 4.36
C ALA A 136 21.97 2.58 4.59
N SER A 137 20.93 2.30 3.86
CA SER A 137 20.44 1.04 3.32
C SER A 137 20.35 -0.19 4.25
N LYS A 138 19.28 -0.25 5.03
CA LYS A 138 18.76 -1.53 5.53
C LYS A 138 17.83 -2.15 4.49
N PHE A 139 18.30 -2.42 3.28
CA PHE A 139 17.49 -3.06 2.25
C PHE A 139 17.95 -4.47 1.94
N LYS A 140 17.04 -5.29 1.45
CA LYS A 140 17.29 -6.64 1.01
C LYS A 140 16.55 -6.91 -0.29
N VAL A 141 17.26 -7.46 -1.26
CA VAL A 141 16.70 -7.91 -2.53
C VAL A 141 16.35 -9.38 -2.46
N TYR A 142 15.22 -9.71 -3.05
CA TYR A 142 14.66 -11.06 -3.12
C TYR A 142 14.37 -11.44 -4.57
N SER A 143 14.54 -12.71 -4.89
CA SER A 143 14.00 -13.34 -6.10
C SER A 143 12.80 -14.18 -5.71
N SER A 144 11.63 -13.89 -6.27
CA SER A 144 10.37 -14.57 -5.93
C SER A 144 10.42 -16.07 -6.09
N GLU A 145 11.17 -16.58 -7.08
CA GLU A 145 11.33 -18.01 -7.33
C GLU A 145 12.14 -18.74 -6.25
N LYS A 146 13.08 -18.03 -5.62
CA LYS A 146 14.00 -18.60 -4.65
C LYS A 146 13.46 -18.59 -3.23
N LEU A 147 12.33 -17.90 -2.98
CA LEU A 147 11.77 -17.77 -1.66
C LEU A 147 11.03 -19.03 -1.21
N SER A 148 11.43 -19.55 -0.07
CA SER A 148 10.69 -20.57 0.66
C SER A 148 9.35 -20.01 1.19
N ARG A 149 8.43 -20.91 1.52
CA ARG A 149 7.14 -20.54 2.11
C ARG A 149 7.30 -19.79 3.44
N ARG A 150 8.32 -20.14 4.24
CA ARG A 150 8.60 -19.47 5.52
C ARG A 150 9.11 -18.04 5.33
N GLU A 151 9.90 -17.80 4.30
CA GLU A 151 10.38 -16.45 3.96
C GLU A 151 9.23 -15.59 3.46
N TRP A 152 8.36 -16.12 2.61
CA TRP A 152 7.12 -15.44 2.21
C TRP A 152 6.25 -15.08 3.42
N GLY A 153 6.07 -15.99 4.37
CA GLY A 153 5.36 -15.73 5.61
C GLY A 153 5.95 -14.55 6.39
N LYS A 154 7.28 -14.48 6.53
CA LYS A 154 7.98 -13.35 7.18
C LYS A 154 7.80 -12.03 6.43
N ILE A 155 7.89 -12.05 5.09
CA ILE A 155 7.70 -10.87 4.25
C ILE A 155 6.30 -10.29 4.42
N LEU A 156 5.28 -11.13 4.33
CA LEU A 156 3.88 -10.72 4.44
C LEU A 156 3.49 -10.31 5.88
N SER A 157 4.12 -10.91 6.90
CA SER A 157 3.95 -10.48 8.30
C SER A 157 4.64 -9.14 8.60
N SER A 158 5.59 -8.71 7.79
CA SER A 158 6.25 -7.40 7.93
C SER A 158 5.47 -6.23 7.34
N ARG A 159 4.22 -6.46 6.89
CA ARG A 159 3.37 -5.45 6.23
C ARG A 159 3.93 -4.90 4.91
N ALA A 160 4.79 -5.65 4.23
CA ALA A 160 5.34 -5.28 2.93
C ALA A 160 4.27 -5.13 1.81
N ASP A 161 3.05 -5.56 2.08
CA ASP A 161 1.87 -5.43 1.23
C ASP A 161 0.94 -4.27 1.65
N TRP A 162 1.43 -3.32 2.45
CA TRP A 162 0.65 -2.20 2.99
C TRP A 162 1.18 -0.86 2.46
N TYR A 163 0.30 0.13 2.37
CA TYR A 163 0.59 1.53 2.03
C TYR A 163 1.14 1.74 0.62
N VAL A 164 0.31 2.29 -0.26
CA VAL A 164 0.69 2.66 -1.64
C VAL A 164 1.86 3.63 -1.63
N SER A 165 1.88 4.58 -0.68
CA SER A 165 2.97 5.57 -0.52
C SER A 165 4.34 4.94 -0.19
N CYS A 166 4.40 3.66 0.15
CA CYS A 166 5.65 2.93 0.38
C CYS A 166 6.19 2.21 -0.85
N ALA A 167 5.38 2.12 -1.91
CA ALA A 167 5.73 1.41 -3.13
C ALA A 167 6.49 2.28 -4.12
N SER A 168 7.48 1.68 -4.78
CA SER A 168 8.20 2.24 -5.92
C SER A 168 8.42 1.13 -6.96
N MET A 169 8.29 1.44 -8.23
CA MET A 169 8.35 0.47 -9.32
C MET A 169 9.25 0.91 -10.46
N ASP A 170 9.84 -0.06 -11.15
CA ASP A 170 10.41 0.13 -12.47
C ASP A 170 9.32 0.67 -13.41
N ALA A 171 9.59 1.77 -14.12
CA ALA A 171 8.56 2.47 -14.88
C ALA A 171 8.03 1.64 -16.08
N PRO A 172 8.87 0.99 -16.90
CA PRO A 172 8.41 0.06 -17.91
C PRO A 172 7.48 -1.02 -17.36
N PHE A 173 7.83 -1.62 -16.22
CA PHE A 173 6.99 -2.60 -15.56
C PHE A 173 5.67 -1.99 -15.08
N ALA A 174 5.70 -0.86 -14.37
CA ALA A 174 4.49 -0.19 -13.90
C ALA A 174 3.52 0.14 -15.04
N LYS A 175 4.04 0.63 -16.18
CA LYS A 175 3.24 0.89 -17.39
C LYS A 175 2.64 -0.39 -17.98
N SER A 176 3.36 -1.50 -17.96
CA SER A 176 2.86 -2.79 -18.47
C SER A 176 1.67 -3.33 -17.67
N ILE A 177 1.54 -2.95 -16.41
CA ILE A 177 0.44 -3.36 -15.51
C ILE A 177 -0.61 -2.27 -15.31
N SER A 178 -0.47 -1.09 -15.92
CA SER A 178 -1.33 0.08 -15.73
C SER A 178 -2.82 -0.26 -15.92
N GLN A 179 -3.17 -1.01 -16.95
CA GLN A 179 -4.55 -1.44 -17.21
C GLN A 179 -5.11 -2.35 -16.09
N ILE A 180 -4.27 -3.15 -15.43
CA ILE A 180 -4.68 -3.99 -14.29
C ILE A 180 -4.92 -3.11 -13.07
N VAL A 181 -4.07 -2.10 -12.87
CA VAL A 181 -4.21 -1.09 -11.81
C VAL A 181 -5.50 -0.30 -12.02
N TYR A 182 -5.79 0.14 -13.26
CA TYR A 182 -7.03 0.84 -13.63
C TYR A 182 -8.29 0.09 -13.17
N GLN A 183 -8.34 -1.21 -13.36
CA GLN A 183 -9.48 -2.05 -12.99
C GLN A 183 -9.61 -2.31 -11.49
N SER A 184 -8.67 -1.82 -10.68
CA SER A 184 -8.57 -2.14 -9.25
C SER A 184 -9.01 -0.94 -8.38
N ASN A 185 -10.12 -1.08 -7.64
CA ASN A 185 -10.71 0.02 -6.86
C ASN A 185 -10.39 -0.04 -5.36
N ARG A 186 -9.86 -1.17 -4.87
CA ARG A 186 -9.60 -1.41 -3.45
C ARG A 186 -8.29 -2.17 -3.24
N SER A 187 -7.65 -1.91 -2.10
CA SER A 187 -6.43 -2.62 -1.70
C SER A 187 -5.34 -2.56 -2.77
N LEU A 188 -5.13 -1.38 -3.36
CA LEU A 188 -4.11 -1.16 -4.39
C LEU A 188 -2.71 -1.44 -3.88
N ASP A 189 -2.44 -1.19 -2.61
CA ASP A 189 -1.23 -1.60 -1.91
C ASP A 189 -0.92 -3.09 -2.13
N LYS A 190 -1.91 -3.95 -1.88
CA LYS A 190 -1.80 -5.40 -2.08
C LYS A 190 -1.69 -5.80 -3.54
N ILE A 191 -2.41 -5.11 -4.41
CA ILE A 191 -2.35 -5.34 -5.85
C ILE A 191 -0.97 -5.01 -6.41
N LEU A 192 -0.43 -3.83 -6.08
CA LEU A 192 0.91 -3.42 -6.51
C LEU A 192 1.98 -4.39 -5.98
N PHE A 193 1.89 -4.77 -4.70
CA PHE A 193 2.79 -5.77 -4.12
C PHE A 193 2.68 -7.11 -4.85
N LEU A 194 1.47 -7.61 -5.08
CA LEU A 194 1.27 -8.90 -5.74
C LEU A 194 1.81 -8.93 -7.18
N LEU A 195 1.65 -7.84 -7.90
CA LEU A 195 2.16 -7.69 -9.26
C LEU A 195 3.69 -7.54 -9.27
N GLY A 196 4.22 -6.66 -8.40
CA GLY A 196 5.65 -6.38 -8.30
C GLY A 196 6.48 -7.53 -7.72
N THR A 197 5.84 -8.48 -7.01
CA THR A 197 6.47 -9.71 -6.50
C THR A 197 6.02 -10.97 -7.26
N GLY A 198 5.67 -10.81 -8.53
CA GLY A 198 5.23 -11.89 -9.40
C GLY A 198 6.21 -13.06 -9.50
N LYS A 199 5.91 -14.11 -10.25
CA LYS A 199 6.70 -15.36 -10.26
C LYS A 199 8.11 -15.01 -10.67
N GLU A 200 8.69 -14.59 -11.43
CA GLU A 200 10.08 -14.38 -11.81
C GLU A 200 10.63 -13.01 -11.37
N ALA A 201 9.87 -12.32 -10.51
CA ALA A 201 10.22 -10.96 -10.12
C ALA A 201 11.41 -10.90 -9.16
N SER A 202 12.26 -9.90 -9.36
CA SER A 202 13.20 -9.40 -8.37
C SER A 202 12.58 -8.19 -7.68
N PHE A 203 12.57 -8.17 -6.33
CA PHE A 203 11.98 -7.08 -5.56
C PHE A 203 12.79 -6.76 -4.30
N GLY A 204 12.68 -5.53 -3.84
CA GLY A 204 13.40 -5.01 -2.69
C GLY A 204 12.50 -4.67 -1.51
N LEU A 205 12.96 -4.96 -0.29
CA LEU A 205 12.37 -4.47 0.95
C LEU A 205 13.38 -3.61 1.67
N CYS A 206 13.01 -2.35 1.89
CA CYS A 206 13.81 -1.35 2.58
C CYS A 206 13.19 -1.08 3.95
N LYS A 207 13.95 -1.30 5.03
CA LYS A 207 13.49 -1.04 6.40
C LYS A 207 13.67 0.41 6.84
N ASN A 208 14.19 1.26 5.99
CA ASN A 208 14.23 2.68 6.24
C ASN A 208 12.81 3.27 6.19
N ARG A 209 12.51 4.16 7.12
CA ARG A 209 11.20 4.82 7.26
C ARG A 209 11.11 6.00 6.29
N LEU A 210 11.00 5.68 5.00
CA LEU A 210 11.06 6.67 3.93
C LEU A 210 9.70 7.32 3.61
N THR A 211 8.63 6.84 4.21
CA THR A 211 7.28 7.38 4.07
C THR A 211 6.76 7.84 5.43
N MET A 212 6.28 9.05 5.52
CA MET A 212 5.62 9.61 6.68
C MET A 212 4.11 9.42 6.53
N TYR A 213 3.59 8.37 7.16
CA TYR A 213 2.18 8.01 7.13
C TYR A 213 1.39 8.87 8.11
N ARG A 214 0.41 9.63 7.59
CA ARG A 214 -0.41 10.53 8.40
C ARG A 214 -1.58 9.80 9.06
N LYS A 215 -1.58 9.85 10.39
CA LYS A 215 -2.69 9.34 11.19
C LYS A 215 -3.77 10.41 11.34
N HIS A 216 -4.88 10.26 10.66
CA HIS A 216 -6.04 11.14 10.74
C HIS A 216 -7.35 10.35 10.77
N GLU A 217 -8.49 11.03 10.96
CA GLU A 217 -9.80 10.40 10.82
C GLU A 217 -10.00 9.95 9.37
N SER A 218 -9.73 8.67 9.12
CA SER A 218 -9.86 8.10 7.79
C SER A 218 -11.29 7.58 7.54
N ILE A 219 -11.59 7.35 6.25
CA ILE A 219 -12.82 6.66 5.78
C ILE A 219 -13.03 5.29 6.48
N THR A 220 -11.97 4.70 7.01
CA THR A 220 -12.02 3.45 7.78
C THR A 220 -12.60 3.60 9.18
N GLY A 221 -12.78 4.84 9.66
CA GLY A 221 -13.68 5.24 10.76
C GLY A 221 -13.52 4.48 12.08
N LEU A 222 -12.34 4.52 12.69
CA LEU A 222 -12.09 3.89 13.99
C LEU A 222 -12.92 4.52 15.14
N LYS A 223 -13.37 5.78 14.98
CA LYS A 223 -14.18 6.51 15.99
C LYS A 223 -15.68 6.30 15.85
N THR A 224 -16.17 5.60 14.83
CA THR A 224 -17.61 5.37 14.64
C THR A 224 -18.15 4.27 15.55
N ASP A 225 -19.49 4.19 15.67
CA ASP A 225 -20.15 3.08 16.34
C ASP A 225 -19.69 1.70 15.82
N VAL A 226 -19.76 0.69 16.68
CA VAL A 226 -19.31 -0.69 16.34
C VAL A 226 -20.05 -1.25 15.14
N THR A 227 -21.33 -0.90 14.97
CA THR A 227 -22.16 -1.38 13.87
C THR A 227 -21.73 -0.73 12.55
N ASP A 228 -21.50 0.58 12.55
CA ASP A 228 -21.03 1.32 11.39
C ASP A 228 -19.63 0.88 10.98
N PHE A 229 -18.74 0.75 11.95
CA PHE A 229 -17.40 0.20 11.72
C PHE A 229 -17.47 -1.17 11.06
N ARG A 230 -18.29 -2.09 11.61
CA ARG A 230 -18.51 -3.41 11.06
C ARG A 230 -19.01 -3.37 9.62
N ASN A 231 -20.05 -2.59 9.34
CA ASN A 231 -20.66 -2.53 8.01
C ASN A 231 -19.70 -1.99 6.96
N ARG A 232 -18.95 -0.93 7.28
CA ARG A 232 -17.91 -0.37 6.39
C ARG A 232 -16.81 -1.40 6.12
N ARG A 233 -16.30 -2.06 7.17
CA ARG A 233 -15.27 -3.10 7.03
C ARG A 233 -15.75 -4.31 6.25
N LEU A 234 -17.01 -4.72 6.45
CA LEU A 234 -17.62 -5.81 5.70
C LEU A 234 -17.66 -5.49 4.20
N LYS A 235 -18.14 -4.29 3.83
CA LYS A 235 -18.19 -3.83 2.44
C LYS A 235 -16.79 -3.75 1.85
N PHE A 236 -15.86 -3.04 2.51
CA PHE A 236 -14.48 -2.88 2.07
C PHE A 236 -13.79 -4.23 1.85
N THR A 237 -13.92 -5.17 2.79
CA THR A 237 -13.25 -6.48 2.70
C THR A 237 -13.83 -7.32 1.56
N LYS A 238 -15.15 -7.26 1.31
CA LYS A 238 -15.75 -7.95 0.16
C LYS A 238 -15.22 -7.41 -1.17
N GLU A 239 -15.23 -6.09 -1.35
CA GLU A 239 -14.71 -5.43 -2.56
C GLU A 239 -13.22 -5.74 -2.76
N SER A 240 -12.44 -5.76 -1.68
CA SER A 240 -11.01 -6.10 -1.72
C SER A 240 -10.75 -7.54 -2.17
N ILE A 241 -11.53 -8.50 -1.67
CA ILE A 241 -11.45 -9.91 -2.09
C ILE A 241 -11.82 -10.05 -3.58
N GLU A 242 -12.85 -9.36 -4.03
CA GLU A 242 -13.26 -9.37 -5.44
C GLU A 242 -12.17 -8.80 -6.35
N ASN A 243 -11.58 -7.67 -5.98
CA ASN A 243 -10.47 -7.08 -6.71
C ASN A 243 -9.26 -8.02 -6.77
N LEU A 244 -8.86 -8.60 -5.63
CA LEU A 244 -7.73 -9.52 -5.57
C LEU A 244 -7.95 -10.74 -6.47
N ARG A 245 -9.15 -11.30 -6.48
CA ARG A 245 -9.52 -12.43 -7.34
C ARG A 245 -9.52 -12.04 -8.81
N ARG A 246 -10.01 -10.85 -9.17
CA ARG A 246 -10.01 -10.33 -10.53
C ARG A 246 -8.58 -10.15 -11.02
N THR A 247 -7.72 -9.49 -10.25
CA THR A 247 -6.31 -9.30 -10.56
C THR A 247 -5.60 -10.63 -10.76
N PHE A 248 -5.82 -11.61 -9.86
CA PHE A 248 -5.25 -12.95 -10.02
C PHE A 248 -5.71 -13.59 -11.33
N LYS A 249 -7.00 -13.51 -11.68
CA LYS A 249 -7.54 -14.07 -12.92
C LYS A 249 -6.97 -13.39 -14.17
N SER A 250 -6.80 -12.08 -14.14
CA SER A 250 -6.28 -11.28 -15.26
C SER A 250 -4.78 -11.48 -15.50
N TYR A 251 -4.03 -11.79 -14.45
CA TYR A 251 -2.58 -11.89 -14.50
C TYR A 251 -2.04 -13.23 -13.93
N ILE A 252 -2.81 -14.31 -14.12
CA ILE A 252 -2.57 -15.63 -13.49
C ILE A 252 -1.18 -16.21 -13.79
N LYS A 253 -0.62 -15.94 -14.97
CA LYS A 253 0.70 -16.44 -15.38
C LYS A 253 1.84 -15.73 -14.65
N GLY A 254 1.67 -14.45 -14.29
CA GLY A 254 2.68 -13.63 -13.62
C GLY A 254 2.58 -13.63 -12.10
N VAL A 255 1.40 -13.94 -11.53
CA VAL A 255 1.19 -13.87 -10.08
C VAL A 255 1.76 -15.09 -9.37
N ASN A 256 2.47 -14.85 -8.27
CA ASN A 256 2.90 -15.93 -7.38
C ASN A 256 1.71 -16.41 -6.53
N ASN A 257 1.38 -17.69 -6.65
CA ASN A 257 0.23 -18.28 -5.96
C ASN A 257 0.35 -18.20 -4.43
N LEU A 258 1.56 -18.18 -3.90
CA LEU A 258 1.77 -18.25 -2.46
C LEU A 258 1.38 -16.93 -1.76
N PRO A 259 1.91 -15.75 -2.12
CA PRO A 259 1.45 -14.50 -1.54
C PRO A 259 -0.02 -14.20 -1.85
N TYR A 260 -0.53 -14.58 -3.03
CA TYR A 260 -1.95 -14.46 -3.35
C TYR A 260 -2.83 -15.23 -2.37
N ASN A 261 -2.57 -16.52 -2.17
CA ASN A 261 -3.35 -17.37 -1.27
C ASN A 261 -3.25 -16.89 0.19
N TYR A 262 -2.09 -16.39 0.58
CA TYR A 262 -1.85 -15.82 1.90
C TYR A 262 -2.74 -14.59 2.13
N MET A 263 -2.73 -13.62 1.21
CA MET A 263 -3.56 -12.43 1.29
C MET A 263 -5.05 -12.76 1.26
N LEU A 264 -5.45 -13.67 0.36
CA LEU A 264 -6.84 -14.08 0.24
C LEU A 264 -7.35 -14.72 1.54
N LEU A 265 -6.58 -15.63 2.13
CA LEU A 265 -6.93 -16.28 3.39
C LEU A 265 -7.11 -15.26 4.52
N LYS A 266 -6.16 -14.33 4.67
CA LYS A 266 -6.22 -13.24 5.66
C LYS A 266 -7.47 -12.36 5.47
N MET A 267 -7.80 -12.00 4.22
CA MET A 267 -9.00 -11.22 3.93
C MET A 267 -10.29 -12.00 4.20
N GLU A 268 -10.33 -13.29 3.87
CA GLU A 268 -11.47 -14.16 4.17
C GLU A 268 -11.66 -14.37 5.69
N GLY A 269 -10.56 -14.45 6.44
CA GLY A 269 -10.59 -14.45 7.91
C GLY A 269 -11.19 -13.16 8.47
N ASN A 270 -10.72 -12.01 8.01
CA ASN A 270 -11.30 -10.71 8.38
C ASN A 270 -12.78 -10.63 8.02
N LEU A 271 -13.17 -11.09 6.82
CA LEU A 271 -14.55 -11.13 6.39
C LEU A 271 -15.41 -11.98 7.34
N ALA A 272 -14.91 -13.13 7.79
CA ALA A 272 -15.62 -14.01 8.70
C ALA A 272 -15.86 -13.38 10.08
N ILE A 273 -14.96 -12.49 10.53
CA ILE A 273 -15.15 -11.72 11.78
C ILE A 273 -16.32 -10.72 11.62
N TYR A 274 -16.42 -10.05 10.49
CA TYR A 274 -17.46 -9.03 10.27
C TYR A 274 -18.83 -9.62 9.91
N ASP A 275 -18.87 -10.78 9.26
CA ASP A 275 -20.09 -11.41 8.72
C ASP A 275 -20.72 -12.42 9.70
N LYS A 276 -21.69 -11.93 10.49
CA LYS A 276 -22.39 -12.78 11.48
C LYS A 276 -23.16 -13.96 10.90
N TYR A 277 -23.43 -13.95 9.59
CA TYR A 277 -24.20 -15.03 8.93
C TYR A 277 -23.33 -16.19 8.42
N ARG A 278 -22.02 -16.06 8.47
CA ARG A 278 -21.07 -17.05 7.93
C ARG A 278 -20.46 -18.00 8.96
N ARG A 279 -21.14 -18.24 10.10
CA ARG A 279 -20.61 -19.11 11.18
C ARG A 279 -20.12 -20.47 10.68
N GLY A 280 -20.84 -21.13 9.76
CA GLY A 280 -20.43 -22.42 9.21
C GLY A 280 -19.12 -22.40 8.41
N LYS A 281 -18.74 -21.25 7.82
CA LYS A 281 -17.45 -21.08 7.15
C LYS A 281 -16.35 -20.65 8.11
N THR A 282 -16.70 -20.02 9.23
CA THR A 282 -15.73 -19.50 10.22
C THR A 282 -14.80 -20.60 10.73
N PHE A 283 -15.33 -21.77 11.03
CA PHE A 283 -14.53 -22.90 11.49
C PHE A 283 -13.53 -23.39 10.44
N ARG A 284 -13.93 -23.49 9.17
CA ARG A 284 -13.03 -23.87 8.07
C ARG A 284 -11.91 -22.86 7.88
N ILE A 285 -12.24 -21.57 7.93
CA ILE A 285 -11.26 -20.49 7.80
C ILE A 285 -10.31 -20.52 8.99
N MET A 286 -10.82 -20.64 10.22
CA MET A 286 -10.02 -20.74 11.43
C MET A 286 -9.04 -21.92 11.38
N THR A 287 -9.48 -23.08 10.93
CA THR A 287 -8.59 -24.26 10.80
C THR A 287 -7.55 -24.06 9.69
N ALA A 288 -7.88 -23.36 8.61
CA ALA A 288 -6.94 -23.02 7.55
C ALA A 288 -5.89 -22.01 8.05
N GLU A 289 -6.31 -20.96 8.79
CA GLU A 289 -5.43 -19.96 9.41
C GLU A 289 -4.48 -20.63 10.42
N LEU A 290 -4.98 -21.48 11.28
CA LEU A 290 -4.18 -22.20 12.25
C LEU A 290 -3.16 -23.13 11.58
N LYS A 291 -3.57 -23.88 10.56
CA LYS A 291 -2.65 -24.70 9.75
C LYS A 291 -1.59 -23.83 9.07
N HIS A 292 -1.97 -22.65 8.60
CA HIS A 292 -1.05 -21.70 7.97
C HIS A 292 -0.03 -21.17 8.97
N PHE A 293 -0.50 -20.77 10.16
CA PHE A 293 0.37 -20.36 11.26
C PHE A 293 1.38 -21.45 11.65
N ILE A 294 0.92 -22.69 11.87
CA ILE A 294 1.78 -23.81 12.24
C ILE A 294 2.83 -24.08 11.13
N ARG A 295 2.44 -23.98 9.88
CA ARG A 295 3.30 -24.35 8.74
C ARG A 295 4.26 -23.27 8.30
N TYR A 296 3.90 -22.00 8.45
CA TYR A 296 4.61 -20.86 7.85
C TYR A 296 5.01 -19.79 8.87
N GLY A 297 4.46 -19.82 10.07
CA GLY A 297 4.61 -18.78 11.07
C GLY A 297 3.73 -17.55 10.73
N GLY A 298 3.92 -16.48 11.50
CA GLY A 298 3.19 -15.23 11.36
C GLY A 298 2.18 -15.03 12.49
N GLU A 299 2.51 -14.17 13.44
CA GLU A 299 1.69 -13.89 14.65
C GLU A 299 0.27 -13.43 14.30
N GLU A 300 0.11 -12.76 13.14
CA GLU A 300 -1.20 -12.29 12.67
C GLU A 300 -2.19 -13.43 12.44
N TYR A 301 -1.73 -14.62 12.04
CA TYR A 301 -2.62 -15.79 11.85
C TYR A 301 -3.03 -16.43 13.17
N ALA A 302 -2.14 -16.44 14.17
CA ALA A 302 -2.48 -16.87 15.52
C ALA A 302 -3.56 -15.95 16.09
N LEU A 303 -3.38 -14.64 15.98
CA LEU A 303 -4.34 -13.64 16.41
C LEU A 303 -5.68 -13.78 15.68
N LEU A 304 -5.64 -13.91 14.35
CA LEU A 304 -6.84 -14.07 13.54
C LEU A 304 -7.59 -15.37 13.89
N SER A 305 -6.87 -16.47 14.10
CA SER A 305 -7.46 -17.76 14.55
C SER A 305 -8.14 -17.62 15.92
N MET A 306 -7.53 -16.89 16.85
CA MET A 306 -8.13 -16.61 18.16
C MET A 306 -9.40 -15.75 18.03
N LEU A 307 -9.37 -14.72 17.20
CA LEU A 307 -10.54 -13.86 16.95
C LEU A 307 -11.68 -14.64 16.28
N LEU A 308 -11.36 -15.54 15.35
CA LEU A 308 -12.34 -16.42 14.71
C LEU A 308 -12.94 -17.42 15.71
N PHE A 309 -12.12 -17.93 16.63
CA PHE A 309 -12.60 -18.76 17.73
C PHE A 309 -13.59 -17.97 18.61
N LEU A 310 -13.23 -16.77 19.05
CA LEU A 310 -14.13 -15.89 19.79
C LEU A 310 -15.42 -15.59 19.01
N ASN A 311 -15.33 -15.44 17.69
CA ASN A 311 -16.49 -15.17 16.84
C ASN A 311 -17.52 -16.31 16.80
N ILE A 312 -17.09 -17.56 17.01
CA ILE A 312 -18.01 -18.72 17.12
C ILE A 312 -18.95 -18.54 18.30
N PHE A 313 -18.44 -18.02 19.42
CA PHE A 313 -19.21 -17.82 20.65
C PHE A 313 -19.91 -16.45 20.70
N SER A 314 -19.22 -15.39 20.30
CA SER A 314 -19.74 -14.02 20.31
C SER A 314 -19.12 -13.15 19.22
N ASN A 315 -19.85 -12.96 18.14
CA ASN A 315 -19.46 -12.05 17.06
C ASN A 315 -19.21 -10.60 17.56
N ARG A 316 -20.06 -10.12 18.50
CA ARG A 316 -19.92 -8.77 19.06
C ARG A 316 -18.63 -8.61 19.86
N LEU A 317 -18.23 -9.63 20.64
CA LEU A 317 -16.97 -9.61 21.38
C LEU A 317 -15.77 -9.66 20.44
N SER A 318 -15.78 -10.55 19.46
CA SER A 318 -14.72 -10.67 18.46
C SER A 318 -14.48 -9.35 17.74
N ILE A 319 -15.54 -8.67 17.29
CA ILE A 319 -15.43 -7.35 16.62
C ILE A 319 -14.85 -6.28 17.56
N ARG A 320 -15.28 -6.26 18.83
CA ARG A 320 -14.74 -5.29 19.82
C ARG A 320 -13.26 -5.51 20.07
N VAL A 321 -12.82 -6.75 20.25
CA VAL A 321 -11.41 -7.11 20.45
C VAL A 321 -10.60 -6.77 19.22
N PHE A 322 -11.08 -7.13 18.04
CA PHE A 322 -10.40 -6.82 16.78
C PHE A 322 -10.24 -5.30 16.56
N ARG A 323 -11.30 -4.52 16.81
CA ARG A 323 -11.25 -3.06 16.75
C ARG A 323 -10.23 -2.48 17.72
N TYR A 324 -10.19 -2.99 18.95
CA TYR A 324 -9.22 -2.55 19.97
C TYR A 324 -7.77 -2.80 19.53
N ILE A 325 -7.49 -3.97 18.96
CA ILE A 325 -6.17 -4.31 18.42
C ILE A 325 -5.80 -3.37 17.28
N GLN A 326 -6.70 -3.17 16.30
CA GLN A 326 -6.43 -2.26 15.18
C GLN A 326 -6.14 -0.82 15.60
N ILE A 327 -6.73 -0.35 16.71
CA ILE A 327 -6.46 0.99 17.25
C ILE A 327 -5.04 1.07 17.85
N ARG A 328 -4.54 -0.02 18.44
CA ARG A 328 -3.20 -0.06 19.08
C ARG A 328 -2.07 -0.29 18.08
N ASP A 329 -2.33 -1.02 17.01
CA ASP A 329 -1.33 -1.37 15.99
C ASP A 329 -1.09 -0.25 14.95
N ILE A 330 -1.85 0.82 15.03
CA ILE A 330 -1.69 2.07 14.30
C ILE A 330 -1.25 3.15 15.30
#